data_49e3f6baf552bde0a890f281998f7447
#
_entry.id   49e3f6baf552bde0a890f281998f7447
#
_cell.length_a   1.000
_cell.length_b   1.000
_cell.length_c   1.000
_cell.angle_alpha   90.00
_cell.angle_beta   90.00
_cell.angle_gamma   90.00
#
_symmetry.space_group_name_H-M   'P 1'
#
loop_
_entity.id
_entity.type
_entity.pdbx_description
1 polymer ?
#
loop_
_entity_poly.entity_id
_entity_poly.type
_entity_poly.pdbx_seq_one_letter_code
_entity_poly.pdbx_strand_id
1 'polypeptide(L)'
;MELDLIWILIGLPAAFGLGWLASRLDLRQLRIDNRQAPRAYFKGLNFLLNEQQDKAIDAFIEAVQNDPDTSELHFALGNLFRRRGEYERAVRVHEHLLSRGDLSAADRQRAQNALAKDFVKAGLLDRAEDALRKLEGTSFEGQARLARLAIYERSREWPQAREVATQLEASGEVSFSVRKAHYLCEQARELNAHGDATGAAQLLHNAMTEAPDAPRPRLLLGQLQLNQGQALQACATLSQLFESGSVAAPLAAASLVRAAQAAHQVPSALSLLQQHYAQSPCIDVMDAIVALEKTDANAEQQVRQRYIEHLQKQPSLLAASRWLAGADLGADDTRAPVQKALEQA
;
A
#
# COMPACT_ATOMS: atom_id res chain seq x y z
N MET A 1 33.61 -74.44 37.49
CA MET A 1 33.30 -73.96 36.10
C MET A 1 34.54 -73.30 35.61
N GLU A 2 35.39 -74.06 34.95
CA GLU A 2 36.54 -73.50 34.25
C GLU A 2 36.04 -72.94 32.90
N LEU A 3 35.93 -71.64 32.83
CA LEU A 3 35.73 -70.98 31.57
C LEU A 3 37.00 -71.17 30.76
N ASP A 4 36.95 -72.06 29.76
CA ASP A 4 38.06 -72.37 28.89
C ASP A 4 38.62 -71.05 28.27
N LEU A 5 39.82 -70.73 28.64
CA LEU A 5 40.57 -69.52 28.19
C LEU A 5 40.53 -69.39 26.66
N ILE A 6 40.39 -70.50 25.95
CA ILE A 6 40.29 -70.63 24.48
C ILE A 6 39.00 -69.95 23.95
N TRP A 7 37.85 -70.04 24.63
CA TRP A 7 36.62 -69.38 24.20
C TRP A 7 36.67 -67.86 24.35
N ILE A 8 37.37 -67.35 25.38
CA ILE A 8 37.60 -65.94 25.57
C ILE A 8 38.53 -65.40 24.48
N LEU A 9 39.57 -66.16 24.16
CA LEU A 9 40.60 -65.79 23.16
C LEU A 9 40.04 -65.72 21.74
N ILE A 10 39.02 -66.51 21.39
CA ILE A 10 38.35 -66.50 20.09
C ILE A 10 37.15 -65.56 20.09
N GLY A 11 36.42 -65.49 21.21
CA GLY A 11 35.18 -64.67 21.31
C GLY A 11 35.45 -63.17 21.27
N LEU A 12 36.56 -62.70 21.90
CA LEU A 12 36.93 -61.28 21.94
C LEU A 12 37.29 -60.71 20.53
N PRO A 13 38.11 -61.35 19.70
CA PRO A 13 38.33 -60.89 18.33
C PRO A 13 37.11 -60.95 17.44
N ALA A 14 36.26 -61.97 17.62
CA ALA A 14 35.01 -62.13 16.88
C ALA A 14 33.98 -61.01 17.24
N ALA A 15 33.81 -60.72 18.53
CA ALA A 15 32.95 -59.63 19.03
C ALA A 15 33.49 -58.25 18.56
N PHE A 16 34.81 -58.04 18.58
CA PHE A 16 35.43 -56.83 18.05
C PHE A 16 35.24 -56.70 16.56
N GLY A 17 35.40 -57.78 15.78
CA GLY A 17 35.17 -57.81 14.34
C GLY A 17 33.73 -57.51 13.96
N LEU A 18 32.76 -58.10 14.69
CA LEU A 18 31.33 -57.81 14.47
C LEU A 18 30.95 -56.37 14.85
N GLY A 19 31.47 -55.87 15.98
CA GLY A 19 31.27 -54.50 16.41
C GLY A 19 31.87 -53.46 15.44
N TRP A 20 33.08 -53.76 14.92
CA TRP A 20 33.73 -52.94 13.90
C TRP A 20 32.96 -52.97 12.58
N LEU A 21 32.44 -54.15 12.17
CA LEU A 21 31.64 -54.30 10.94
C LEU A 21 30.31 -53.56 11.07
N ALA A 22 29.61 -53.68 12.23
CA ALA A 22 28.38 -52.95 12.52
C ALA A 22 28.58 -51.44 12.51
N SER A 23 29.65 -50.96 13.19
CA SER A 23 30.02 -49.53 13.20
C SER A 23 30.36 -48.99 11.79
N ARG A 24 30.99 -49.84 10.94
CA ARG A 24 31.36 -49.44 9.58
C ARG A 24 30.15 -49.41 8.63
N LEU A 25 29.13 -50.24 8.86
CA LEU A 25 27.87 -50.24 8.12
C LEU A 25 27.05 -49.03 8.52
N ASP A 26 26.97 -48.73 9.80
CA ASP A 26 26.18 -47.58 10.35
C ASP A 26 26.81 -46.23 9.87
N LEU A 27 28.15 -46.11 9.94
CA LEU A 27 28.85 -44.96 9.41
C LEU A 27 28.74 -44.79 7.86
N ARG A 28 28.56 -45.89 7.11
CA ARG A 28 28.30 -45.82 5.67
C ARG A 28 26.87 -45.32 5.39
N GLN A 29 25.91 -45.81 6.14
CA GLN A 29 24.51 -45.39 6.02
C GLN A 29 24.36 -43.92 6.32
N LEU A 30 24.90 -43.45 7.47
CA LEU A 30 24.94 -42.03 7.84
C LEU A 30 25.68 -41.14 6.82
N ARG A 31 26.74 -41.66 6.13
CA ARG A 31 27.42 -40.91 5.06
C ARG A 31 26.62 -40.84 3.76
N ILE A 32 25.79 -41.83 3.48
CA ILE A 32 24.95 -41.86 2.26
C ILE A 32 23.78 -40.90 2.47
N ASP A 33 23.13 -40.96 3.62
CA ASP A 33 22.00 -40.10 3.97
C ASP A 33 22.44 -38.62 4.04
N ASN A 34 23.58 -38.33 4.63
CA ASN A 34 24.14 -36.96 4.72
C ASN A 34 24.63 -36.39 3.36
N ARG A 35 24.70 -37.21 2.30
CA ARG A 35 25.06 -36.78 0.93
C ARG A 35 23.85 -36.58 0.02
N GLN A 36 22.70 -37.14 0.35
CA GLN A 36 21.52 -37.06 -0.51
C GLN A 36 20.71 -35.77 -0.26
N ALA A 37 20.56 -35.34 0.99
CA ALA A 37 19.88 -34.10 1.35
C ALA A 37 20.49 -32.85 0.69
N PRO A 38 21.83 -32.65 0.71
CA PRO A 38 22.44 -31.52 0.00
C PRO A 38 22.22 -31.56 -1.50
N ARG A 39 22.20 -32.75 -2.12
CA ARG A 39 21.99 -32.88 -3.58
C ARG A 39 20.58 -32.49 -4.02
N ALA A 40 19.56 -32.94 -3.31
CA ALA A 40 18.17 -32.55 -3.59
C ALA A 40 17.96 -31.05 -3.41
N TYR A 41 18.56 -30.44 -2.39
CA TYR A 41 18.56 -29.00 -2.17
C TYR A 41 19.19 -28.22 -3.32
N PHE A 42 20.42 -28.58 -3.73
CA PHE A 42 21.09 -27.93 -4.86
C PHE A 42 20.35 -28.15 -6.19
N LYS A 43 19.71 -29.30 -6.38
CA LYS A 43 18.84 -29.58 -7.52
C LYS A 43 17.62 -28.64 -7.52
N GLY A 44 16.99 -28.44 -6.37
CA GLY A 44 15.90 -27.47 -6.20
C GLY A 44 16.32 -26.04 -6.51
N LEU A 45 17.48 -25.59 -5.99
CA LEU A 45 18.03 -24.29 -6.30
C LEU A 45 18.32 -24.10 -7.78
N ASN A 46 18.89 -25.11 -8.45
CA ASN A 46 19.17 -25.05 -9.88
C ASN A 46 17.89 -24.91 -10.71
N PHE A 47 16.83 -25.62 -10.34
CA PHE A 47 15.51 -25.46 -10.99
C PHE A 47 14.93 -24.07 -10.75
N LEU A 48 15.12 -23.50 -9.57
CA LEU A 48 14.69 -22.11 -9.28
C LEU A 48 15.41 -21.09 -10.15
N LEU A 49 16.73 -21.22 -10.29
CA LEU A 49 17.54 -20.34 -11.13
C LEU A 49 17.18 -20.43 -12.61
N ASN A 50 16.66 -21.59 -13.05
CA ASN A 50 16.18 -21.81 -14.40
C ASN A 50 14.66 -21.57 -14.55
N GLU A 51 14.02 -20.89 -13.59
CA GLU A 51 12.58 -20.55 -13.58
C GLU A 51 11.63 -21.75 -13.67
N GLN A 52 12.11 -22.97 -13.39
CA GLN A 52 11.34 -24.21 -13.43
C GLN A 52 10.71 -24.50 -12.05
N GLN A 53 9.70 -23.70 -11.67
CA GLN A 53 9.13 -23.72 -10.31
C GLN A 53 8.55 -25.07 -9.90
N ASP A 54 7.90 -25.80 -10.82
CA ASP A 54 7.29 -27.10 -10.52
C ASP A 54 8.35 -28.14 -10.15
N LYS A 55 9.40 -28.23 -10.95
CA LYS A 55 10.52 -29.15 -10.67
C LYS A 55 11.30 -28.76 -9.41
N ALA A 56 11.35 -27.45 -9.12
CA ALA A 56 11.95 -26.96 -7.87
C ALA A 56 11.15 -27.45 -6.66
N ILE A 57 9.81 -27.35 -6.71
CA ILE A 57 8.91 -27.83 -5.64
C ILE A 57 9.11 -29.33 -5.41
N ASP A 58 9.10 -30.14 -6.46
CA ASP A 58 9.29 -31.60 -6.35
C ASP A 58 10.66 -31.94 -5.71
N ALA A 59 11.72 -31.25 -6.15
CA ALA A 59 13.05 -31.43 -5.59
C ALA A 59 13.14 -30.99 -4.09
N PHE A 60 12.45 -29.91 -3.69
CA PHE A 60 12.43 -29.49 -2.29
C PHE A 60 11.55 -30.41 -1.42
N ILE A 61 10.46 -30.99 -1.96
CA ILE A 61 9.67 -32.01 -1.25
C ILE A 61 10.56 -33.24 -1.00
N GLU A 62 11.29 -33.70 -2.03
CA GLU A 62 12.25 -34.80 -1.88
C GLU A 62 13.31 -34.48 -0.82
N ALA A 63 13.84 -33.23 -0.82
CA ALA A 63 14.82 -32.79 0.16
C ALA A 63 14.28 -32.81 1.60
N VAL A 64 13.07 -32.31 1.81
CA VAL A 64 12.40 -32.30 3.15
C VAL A 64 12.11 -33.73 3.63
N GLN A 65 11.76 -34.65 2.74
CA GLN A 65 11.55 -36.05 3.11
C GLN A 65 12.84 -36.73 3.56
N ASN A 66 13.97 -36.37 2.95
CA ASN A 66 15.28 -36.93 3.28
C ASN A 66 15.95 -36.26 4.49
N ASP A 67 15.61 -35.02 4.77
CA ASP A 67 16.12 -34.24 5.90
C ASP A 67 15.02 -33.35 6.47
N PRO A 68 14.09 -33.90 7.27
CA PRO A 68 12.98 -33.15 7.85
C PRO A 68 13.40 -32.17 8.93
N ASP A 69 14.64 -32.27 9.44
CA ASP A 69 15.12 -31.45 10.54
C ASP A 69 15.65 -30.10 10.06
N THR A 70 16.03 -29.98 8.81
CA THR A 70 16.57 -28.74 8.25
C THR A 70 15.48 -27.68 8.02
N SER A 71 15.42 -26.65 8.86
CA SER A 71 14.46 -25.55 8.80
C SER A 71 14.51 -24.79 7.49
N GLU A 72 15.71 -24.63 6.89
CA GLU A 72 15.90 -23.92 5.61
C GLU A 72 15.14 -24.55 4.43
N LEU A 73 15.02 -25.89 4.42
CA LEU A 73 14.25 -26.60 3.39
C LEU A 73 12.76 -26.26 3.47
N HIS A 74 12.23 -26.19 4.68
CA HIS A 74 10.83 -25.81 4.91
C HIS A 74 10.58 -24.36 4.52
N PHE A 75 11.50 -23.43 4.86
CA PHE A 75 11.40 -22.04 4.39
C PHE A 75 11.42 -21.92 2.87
N ALA A 76 12.32 -22.64 2.20
CA ALA A 76 12.40 -22.64 0.75
C ALA A 76 11.11 -23.15 0.11
N LEU A 77 10.59 -24.29 0.61
CA LEU A 77 9.36 -24.91 0.12
C LEU A 77 8.13 -24.03 0.37
N GLY A 78 7.96 -23.50 1.58
CA GLY A 78 6.85 -22.61 1.91
C GLY A 78 6.85 -21.32 1.09
N ASN A 79 8.03 -20.72 0.90
CA ASN A 79 8.19 -19.55 0.04
C ASN A 79 7.84 -19.84 -1.43
N LEU A 80 8.17 -21.03 -1.94
CA LEU A 80 7.81 -21.45 -3.29
C LEU A 80 6.31 -21.61 -3.46
N PHE A 81 5.64 -22.30 -2.52
CA PHE A 81 4.19 -22.42 -2.53
C PHE A 81 3.51 -21.04 -2.53
N ARG A 82 4.00 -20.10 -1.72
CA ARG A 82 3.48 -18.73 -1.69
C ARG A 82 3.66 -18.01 -3.03
N ARG A 83 4.83 -18.13 -3.68
CA ARG A 83 5.09 -17.54 -5.00
C ARG A 83 4.19 -18.11 -6.08
N ARG A 84 3.85 -19.38 -5.98
CA ARG A 84 2.96 -20.06 -6.92
C ARG A 84 1.47 -19.78 -6.66
N GLY A 85 1.14 -19.13 -5.54
CA GLY A 85 -0.25 -18.87 -5.15
C GLY A 85 -0.90 -20.03 -4.36
N GLU A 86 -0.14 -21.08 -4.02
CA GLU A 86 -0.59 -22.23 -3.26
C GLU A 86 -0.53 -21.90 -1.75
N TYR A 87 -1.30 -20.91 -1.33
CA TYR A 87 -1.19 -20.29 0.00
C TYR A 87 -1.50 -21.28 1.12
N GLU A 88 -2.48 -22.17 0.97
CA GLU A 88 -2.81 -23.17 1.97
C GLU A 88 -1.64 -24.14 2.24
N ARG A 89 -0.90 -24.49 1.20
CA ARG A 89 0.29 -25.36 1.36
C ARG A 89 1.42 -24.60 2.04
N ALA A 90 1.62 -23.33 1.68
CA ALA A 90 2.61 -22.46 2.35
C ALA A 90 2.32 -22.34 3.85
N VAL A 91 1.06 -22.05 4.21
CA VAL A 91 0.59 -21.98 5.61
C VAL A 91 0.91 -23.26 6.35
N ARG A 92 0.53 -24.43 5.81
CA ARG A 92 0.78 -25.74 6.46
C ARG A 92 2.27 -25.97 6.71
N VAL A 93 3.14 -25.61 5.76
CA VAL A 93 4.59 -25.78 5.92
C VAL A 93 5.12 -24.88 7.04
N HIS A 94 4.73 -23.61 7.09
CA HIS A 94 5.22 -22.70 8.12
C HIS A 94 4.57 -22.95 9.49
N GLU A 95 3.30 -23.41 9.56
CA GLU A 95 2.67 -23.88 10.81
C GLU A 95 3.37 -25.12 11.35
N HIS A 96 3.67 -26.10 10.48
CA HIS A 96 4.44 -27.26 10.86
C HIS A 96 5.81 -26.88 11.43
N LEU A 97 6.51 -25.96 10.76
CA LEU A 97 7.80 -25.45 11.25
C LEU A 97 7.67 -24.81 12.65
N LEU A 98 6.62 -24.00 12.87
CA LEU A 98 6.35 -23.37 14.17
C LEU A 98 5.96 -24.37 15.28
N SER A 99 5.40 -25.54 14.94
CA SER A 99 5.02 -26.58 15.90
C SER A 99 6.22 -27.35 16.47
N ARG A 100 7.39 -27.24 15.81
CA ARG A 100 8.62 -27.92 16.24
C ARG A 100 9.16 -27.32 17.53
N GLY A 101 9.52 -28.20 18.49
CA GLY A 101 10.09 -27.81 19.79
C GLY A 101 11.55 -27.40 19.74
N ASP A 102 12.30 -27.90 18.73
CA ASP A 102 13.73 -27.70 18.54
C ASP A 102 14.11 -26.44 17.76
N LEU A 103 13.10 -25.68 17.28
CA LEU A 103 13.32 -24.50 16.47
C LEU A 103 13.99 -23.36 17.26
N SER A 104 15.07 -22.81 16.73
CA SER A 104 15.75 -21.66 17.33
C SER A 104 14.80 -20.45 17.47
N ALA A 105 15.05 -19.55 18.43
CA ALA A 105 14.24 -18.34 18.60
C ALA A 105 14.24 -17.47 17.35
N ALA A 106 15.36 -17.37 16.63
CA ALA A 106 15.48 -16.63 15.40
C ALA A 106 14.65 -17.25 14.27
N ASP A 107 14.73 -18.58 14.10
CA ASP A 107 13.92 -19.28 13.08
C ASP A 107 12.44 -19.25 13.41
N ARG A 108 12.08 -19.30 14.70
CA ARG A 108 10.69 -19.14 15.14
C ARG A 108 10.12 -17.77 14.74
N GLN A 109 10.87 -16.69 14.94
CA GLN A 109 10.45 -15.34 14.50
C GLN A 109 10.37 -15.26 12.97
N ARG A 110 11.32 -15.86 12.27
CA ARG A 110 11.34 -15.93 10.81
C ARG A 110 10.14 -16.73 10.27
N ALA A 111 9.82 -17.86 10.87
CA ALA A 111 8.66 -18.69 10.50
C ALA A 111 7.34 -17.96 10.78
N GLN A 112 7.24 -17.27 11.93
CA GLN A 112 6.10 -16.44 12.26
C GLN A 112 5.88 -15.30 11.23
N ASN A 113 6.95 -14.64 10.81
CA ASN A 113 6.89 -13.61 9.75
C ASN A 113 6.53 -14.22 8.38
N ALA A 114 7.04 -15.40 8.06
CA ALA A 114 6.68 -16.10 6.83
C ALA A 114 5.20 -16.50 6.80
N LEU A 115 4.69 -17.05 7.91
CA LEU A 115 3.27 -17.41 8.08
C LEU A 115 2.36 -16.19 7.97
N ALA A 116 2.73 -15.06 8.58
CA ALA A 116 1.97 -13.81 8.45
C ALA A 116 1.86 -13.36 6.98
N LYS A 117 2.98 -13.45 6.23
CA LYS A 117 3.00 -13.16 4.79
C LYS A 117 2.11 -14.09 3.97
N ASP A 118 2.04 -15.37 4.35
CA ASP A 118 1.15 -16.33 3.69
C ASP A 118 -0.31 -15.94 3.91
N PHE A 119 -0.71 -15.60 5.14
CA PHE A 119 -2.06 -15.15 5.46
C PHE A 119 -2.43 -13.86 4.70
N VAL A 120 -1.53 -12.87 4.64
CA VAL A 120 -1.76 -11.65 3.85
C VAL A 120 -2.02 -11.97 2.38
N LYS A 121 -1.22 -12.87 1.79
CA LYS A 121 -1.37 -13.29 0.39
C LYS A 121 -2.63 -14.12 0.15
N ALA A 122 -3.03 -14.92 1.13
CA ALA A 122 -4.28 -15.69 1.11
C ALA A 122 -5.53 -14.80 1.32
N GLY A 123 -5.37 -13.54 1.72
CA GLY A 123 -6.49 -12.65 2.06
C GLY A 123 -7.09 -12.91 3.45
N LEU A 124 -6.46 -13.73 4.27
CA LEU A 124 -6.88 -14.05 5.64
C LEU A 124 -6.36 -12.98 6.61
N LEU A 125 -6.93 -11.76 6.50
CA LEU A 125 -6.38 -10.57 7.14
C LEU A 125 -6.37 -10.65 8.67
N ASP A 126 -7.41 -11.21 9.30
CA ASP A 126 -7.49 -11.38 10.76
C ASP A 126 -6.37 -12.30 11.27
N ARG A 127 -6.16 -13.44 10.59
CA ARG A 127 -5.07 -14.36 10.93
C ARG A 127 -3.69 -13.75 10.69
N ALA A 128 -3.56 -12.94 9.64
CA ALA A 128 -2.33 -12.21 9.36
C ALA A 128 -2.01 -11.22 10.47
N GLU A 129 -3.00 -10.47 10.94
CA GLU A 129 -2.86 -9.52 12.04
C GLU A 129 -2.40 -10.21 13.32
N ASP A 130 -3.06 -11.30 13.71
CA ASP A 130 -2.68 -12.09 14.88
C ASP A 130 -1.25 -12.65 14.79
N ALA A 131 -0.86 -13.09 13.59
CA ALA A 131 0.48 -13.57 13.34
C ALA A 131 1.53 -12.45 13.42
N LEU A 132 1.20 -11.25 12.95
CA LEU A 132 2.06 -10.07 13.01
C LEU A 132 2.19 -9.50 14.43
N ARG A 133 1.12 -9.53 15.24
CA ARG A 133 1.17 -9.11 16.66
C ARG A 133 2.17 -9.94 17.48
N LYS A 134 2.32 -11.23 17.18
CA LYS A 134 3.31 -12.11 17.84
C LYS A 134 4.78 -11.74 17.53
N LEU A 135 5.01 -10.81 16.61
CA LEU A 135 6.35 -10.30 16.26
C LEU A 135 6.71 -9.01 16.99
N GLU A 136 5.83 -8.47 17.84
CA GLU A 136 6.13 -7.32 18.68
C GLU A 136 7.28 -7.66 19.66
N GLY A 137 8.19 -6.72 19.88
CA GLY A 137 9.41 -6.92 20.67
C GLY A 137 10.50 -7.77 20.01
N THR A 138 10.34 -8.13 18.73
CA THR A 138 11.33 -8.90 17.96
C THR A 138 12.05 -8.02 16.92
N SER A 139 13.08 -8.59 16.28
CA SER A 139 13.76 -7.93 15.15
C SER A 139 12.85 -7.66 13.96
N PHE A 140 11.68 -8.26 13.87
CA PHE A 140 10.69 -8.09 12.82
C PHE A 140 9.60 -7.07 13.16
N GLU A 141 9.63 -6.43 14.33
CA GLU A 141 8.58 -5.53 14.83
C GLU A 141 8.24 -4.41 13.84
N GLY A 142 9.23 -3.69 13.32
CA GLY A 142 9.01 -2.60 12.37
C GLY A 142 8.33 -3.08 11.08
N GLN A 143 8.76 -4.23 10.54
CA GLN A 143 8.12 -4.84 9.36
C GLN A 143 6.71 -5.32 9.67
N ALA A 144 6.48 -5.88 10.86
CA ALA A 144 5.17 -6.35 11.29
C ALA A 144 4.18 -5.18 11.44
N ARG A 145 4.60 -4.06 12.04
CA ARG A 145 3.80 -2.84 12.14
C ARG A 145 3.44 -2.27 10.77
N LEU A 146 4.40 -2.18 9.84
CA LEU A 146 4.13 -1.75 8.46
C LEU A 146 3.13 -2.66 7.74
N ALA A 147 3.23 -3.98 7.93
CA ALA A 147 2.29 -4.92 7.35
C ALA A 147 0.89 -4.79 7.97
N ARG A 148 0.78 -4.60 9.30
CA ARG A 148 -0.51 -4.32 9.98
C ARG A 148 -1.13 -3.02 9.50
N LEU A 149 -0.32 -1.97 9.34
CA LEU A 149 -0.80 -0.71 8.78
C LEU A 149 -1.44 -0.92 7.40
N ALA A 150 -0.78 -1.67 6.51
CA ALA A 150 -1.33 -1.98 5.20
C ALA A 150 -2.62 -2.84 5.25
N ILE A 151 -2.74 -3.72 6.25
CA ILE A 151 -3.98 -4.48 6.49
C ILE A 151 -5.11 -3.52 6.88
N TYR A 152 -4.91 -2.66 7.88
CA TYR A 152 -5.94 -1.72 8.34
C TYR A 152 -6.35 -0.71 7.27
N GLU A 153 -5.41 -0.23 6.44
CA GLU A 153 -5.73 0.62 5.28
C GLU A 153 -6.62 -0.10 4.27
N ARG A 154 -6.33 -1.38 4.00
CA ARG A 154 -7.12 -2.20 3.08
C ARG A 154 -8.50 -2.52 3.62
N SER A 155 -8.61 -2.77 4.92
CA SER A 155 -9.87 -3.06 5.63
C SER A 155 -10.65 -1.79 5.98
N ARG A 156 -10.07 -0.59 5.75
CA ARG A 156 -10.62 0.71 6.13
C ARG A 156 -10.81 0.88 7.64
N GLU A 157 -9.98 0.25 8.42
CA GLU A 157 -9.95 0.36 9.87
C GLU A 157 -9.09 1.55 10.28
N TRP A 158 -9.60 2.76 10.00
CA TRP A 158 -8.83 4.00 10.10
C TRP A 158 -8.33 4.33 11.51
N PRO A 159 -9.09 4.07 12.59
CA PRO A 159 -8.59 4.26 13.95
C PRO A 159 -7.35 3.41 14.25
N GLN A 160 -7.39 2.11 13.91
CA GLN A 160 -6.28 1.17 14.10
C GLN A 160 -5.08 1.53 13.21
N ALA A 161 -5.35 1.92 11.95
CA ALA A 161 -4.31 2.42 11.05
C ALA A 161 -3.58 3.64 11.64
N ARG A 162 -4.31 4.59 12.23
CA ARG A 162 -3.74 5.77 12.87
C ARG A 162 -2.90 5.41 14.09
N GLU A 163 -3.36 4.48 14.92
CA GLU A 163 -2.62 4.01 16.10
C GLU A 163 -1.28 3.40 15.69
N VAL A 164 -1.28 2.47 14.73
CA VAL A 164 -0.06 1.82 14.24
C VAL A 164 0.88 2.83 13.57
N ALA A 165 0.34 3.79 12.80
CA ALA A 165 1.14 4.86 12.22
C ALA A 165 1.83 5.71 13.29
N THR A 166 1.16 6.01 14.41
CA THR A 166 1.74 6.72 15.55
C THR A 166 2.86 5.92 16.22
N GLN A 167 2.70 4.59 16.36
CA GLN A 167 3.74 3.71 16.90
C GLN A 167 4.96 3.64 15.98
N LEU A 168 4.74 3.60 14.66
CA LEU A 168 5.83 3.62 13.66
C LEU A 168 6.59 4.95 13.69
N GLU A 169 5.89 6.06 13.80
CA GLU A 169 6.50 7.40 13.90
C GLU A 169 7.35 7.54 15.17
N ALA A 170 6.87 7.03 16.31
CA ALA A 170 7.60 7.03 17.57
C ALA A 170 8.88 6.17 17.56
N SER A 171 8.96 5.17 16.71
CA SER A 171 10.08 4.22 16.60
C SER A 171 11.05 4.50 15.47
N GLY A 172 10.78 5.48 14.60
CA GLY A 172 11.56 5.75 13.39
C GLY A 172 11.71 7.24 13.08
N GLU A 173 12.51 7.55 12.06
CA GLU A 173 12.77 8.93 11.60
C GLU A 173 11.73 9.40 10.55
N VAL A 174 10.80 8.54 10.14
CA VAL A 174 9.83 8.84 9.07
C VAL A 174 8.55 9.38 9.69
N SER A 175 8.14 10.59 9.27
CA SER A 175 6.86 11.15 9.67
C SER A 175 5.68 10.48 8.95
N PHE A 176 4.65 10.16 9.71
CA PHE A 176 3.36 9.66 9.21
C PHE A 176 2.23 10.70 9.30
N SER A 177 2.54 11.96 9.60
CA SER A 177 1.55 13.03 9.83
C SER A 177 0.53 13.15 8.69
N VAL A 178 0.99 13.17 7.43
CA VAL A 178 0.11 13.25 6.25
C VAL A 178 -0.80 12.02 6.14
N ARG A 179 -0.28 10.82 6.41
CA ARG A 179 -1.09 9.58 6.41
C ARG A 179 -2.11 9.58 7.54
N LYS A 180 -1.72 9.99 8.75
CA LYS A 180 -2.63 10.13 9.91
C LYS A 180 -3.74 11.13 9.64
N ALA A 181 -3.41 12.30 9.05
CA ALA A 181 -4.40 13.28 8.61
C ALA A 181 -5.35 12.69 7.55
N HIS A 182 -4.85 11.85 6.65
CA HIS A 182 -5.66 11.15 5.67
C HIS A 182 -6.67 10.19 6.32
N TYR A 183 -6.25 9.42 7.34
CA TYR A 183 -7.17 8.53 8.08
C TYR A 183 -8.26 9.31 8.81
N LEU A 184 -7.91 10.45 9.40
CA LEU A 184 -8.91 11.35 10.01
C LEU A 184 -9.92 11.89 8.97
N CYS A 185 -9.46 12.19 7.75
CA CYS A 185 -10.34 12.56 6.65
C CYS A 185 -11.32 11.45 6.27
N GLU A 186 -10.86 10.18 6.22
CA GLU A 186 -11.76 9.06 5.92
C GLU A 186 -12.78 8.84 7.04
N GLN A 187 -12.37 8.89 8.30
CA GLN A 187 -13.29 8.83 9.45
C GLN A 187 -14.31 9.98 9.41
N ALA A 188 -13.88 11.19 9.06
CA ALA A 188 -14.78 12.33 8.91
C ALA A 188 -15.82 12.10 7.81
N ARG A 189 -15.42 11.50 6.68
CA ARG A 189 -16.37 11.14 5.60
C ARG A 189 -17.39 10.10 6.05
N GLU A 190 -16.97 9.11 6.83
CA GLU A 190 -17.87 8.09 7.40
C GLU A 190 -18.86 8.71 8.37
N LEU A 191 -18.39 9.55 9.32
CA LEU A 191 -19.28 10.26 10.25
C LEU A 191 -20.29 11.14 9.51
N ASN A 192 -19.84 11.90 8.51
CA ASN A 192 -20.75 12.73 7.71
C ASN A 192 -21.80 11.89 6.96
N ALA A 193 -21.40 10.72 6.44
CA ALA A 193 -22.33 9.80 5.78
C ALA A 193 -23.40 9.25 6.73
N HIS A 194 -23.08 9.13 8.03
CA HIS A 194 -24.04 8.74 9.09
C HIS A 194 -24.79 9.94 9.69
N GLY A 195 -24.60 11.16 9.17
CA GLY A 195 -25.31 12.36 9.61
C GLY A 195 -24.64 13.12 10.78
N ASP A 196 -23.49 12.65 11.29
CA ASP A 196 -22.72 13.38 12.30
C ASP A 196 -21.73 14.37 11.65
N ALA A 197 -22.30 15.48 11.19
CA ALA A 197 -21.51 16.53 10.55
C ALA A 197 -20.65 17.31 11.55
N THR A 198 -21.03 17.38 12.83
CA THR A 198 -20.25 18.03 13.89
C THR A 198 -19.00 17.22 14.20
N GLY A 199 -19.14 15.92 14.42
CA GLY A 199 -18.01 15.02 14.61
C GLY A 199 -17.07 15.00 13.39
N ALA A 200 -17.62 15.01 12.19
CA ALA A 200 -16.84 15.10 10.95
C ALA A 200 -16.01 16.40 10.90
N ALA A 201 -16.60 17.56 11.22
CA ALA A 201 -15.87 18.83 11.26
C ALA A 201 -14.72 18.80 12.27
N GLN A 202 -14.96 18.23 13.46
CA GLN A 202 -13.92 18.11 14.51
C GLN A 202 -12.75 17.22 14.03
N LEU A 203 -13.02 16.10 13.38
CA LEU A 203 -11.97 15.24 12.82
C LEU A 203 -11.17 15.95 11.73
N LEU A 204 -11.81 16.75 10.87
CA LEU A 204 -11.13 17.54 9.85
C LEU A 204 -10.22 18.62 10.46
N HIS A 205 -10.66 19.28 11.53
CA HIS A 205 -9.79 20.21 12.27
C HIS A 205 -8.60 19.50 12.89
N ASN A 206 -8.79 18.32 13.48
CA ASN A 206 -7.69 17.51 14.00
C ASN A 206 -6.73 17.10 12.88
N ALA A 207 -7.25 16.76 11.69
CA ALA A 207 -6.41 16.44 10.53
C ALA A 207 -5.58 17.64 10.06
N MET A 208 -6.13 18.86 10.10
CA MET A 208 -5.39 20.09 9.79
C MET A 208 -4.31 20.40 10.81
N THR A 209 -4.51 20.03 12.09
CA THR A 209 -3.49 20.16 13.13
C THR A 209 -2.39 19.12 12.97
N GLU A 210 -2.75 17.88 12.58
CA GLU A 210 -1.81 16.78 12.37
C GLU A 210 -0.87 17.05 11.18
N ALA A 211 -1.40 17.60 10.08
CA ALA A 211 -0.66 17.94 8.87
C ALA A 211 -1.14 19.28 8.31
N PRO A 212 -0.59 20.42 8.78
CA PRO A 212 -1.05 21.76 8.40
C PRO A 212 -0.97 22.05 6.90
N ASP A 213 0.00 21.45 6.21
CA ASP A 213 0.23 21.66 4.78
C ASP A 213 -0.59 20.70 3.90
N ALA A 214 -1.28 19.72 4.48
CA ALA A 214 -2.10 18.79 3.72
C ALA A 214 -3.38 19.49 3.19
N PRO A 215 -3.63 19.51 1.89
CA PRO A 215 -4.77 20.23 1.31
C PRO A 215 -6.10 19.53 1.53
N ARG A 216 -6.10 18.20 1.64
CA ARG A 216 -7.32 17.38 1.69
C ARG A 216 -8.24 17.71 2.86
N PRO A 217 -7.75 17.90 4.12
CA PRO A 217 -8.63 18.27 5.23
C PRO A 217 -9.38 19.58 4.99
N ARG A 218 -8.69 20.63 4.47
CA ARG A 218 -9.32 21.91 4.15
C ARG A 218 -10.36 21.80 3.06
N LEU A 219 -10.06 21.03 1.99
CA LEU A 219 -11.01 20.77 0.91
C LEU A 219 -12.30 20.11 1.44
N LEU A 220 -12.16 19.05 2.23
CA LEU A 220 -13.30 18.34 2.80
C LEU A 220 -14.09 19.18 3.79
N LEU A 221 -13.40 20.00 4.62
CA LEU A 221 -14.05 20.90 5.55
C LEU A 221 -14.87 21.96 4.81
N GLY A 222 -14.30 22.60 3.80
CA GLY A 222 -15.02 23.58 2.99
C GLY A 222 -16.24 22.99 2.28
N GLN A 223 -16.14 21.76 1.78
CA GLN A 223 -17.27 21.03 1.18
C GLN A 223 -18.34 20.70 2.23
N LEU A 224 -17.94 20.28 3.42
CA LEU A 224 -18.86 19.98 4.52
C LEU A 224 -19.62 21.25 4.94
N GLN A 225 -18.90 22.36 5.15
CA GLN A 225 -19.49 23.66 5.49
C GLN A 225 -20.48 24.16 4.43
N LEU A 226 -20.13 23.99 3.15
CA LEU A 226 -21.00 24.33 2.04
C LEU A 226 -22.30 23.51 2.06
N ASN A 227 -22.22 22.23 2.31
CA ASN A 227 -23.37 21.34 2.41
C ASN A 227 -24.27 21.64 3.62
N GLN A 228 -23.71 22.25 4.68
CA GLN A 228 -24.43 22.75 5.85
C GLN A 228 -25.02 24.16 5.67
N GLY A 229 -24.86 24.77 4.50
CA GLY A 229 -25.31 26.14 4.25
C GLY A 229 -24.43 27.23 4.87
N GLN A 230 -23.25 26.88 5.40
CA GLN A 230 -22.29 27.80 6.02
C GLN A 230 -21.39 28.41 4.92
N ALA A 231 -22.00 29.08 3.96
CA ALA A 231 -21.35 29.53 2.73
C ALA A 231 -20.15 30.46 2.98
N LEU A 232 -20.27 31.38 3.97
CA LEU A 232 -19.20 32.31 4.31
C LEU A 232 -17.95 31.60 4.84
N GLN A 233 -18.16 30.61 5.74
CA GLN A 233 -17.07 29.80 6.30
C GLN A 233 -16.43 28.91 5.24
N ALA A 234 -17.27 28.28 4.38
CA ALA A 234 -16.80 27.48 3.27
C ALA A 234 -15.93 28.28 2.30
N CYS A 235 -16.35 29.51 1.97
CA CYS A 235 -15.59 30.42 1.12
C CYS A 235 -14.21 30.72 1.73
N ALA A 236 -14.17 31.09 3.02
CA ALA A 236 -12.92 31.37 3.72
C ALA A 236 -11.99 30.15 3.80
N THR A 237 -12.54 28.96 4.13
CA THR A 237 -11.75 27.71 4.21
C THR A 237 -11.16 27.31 2.86
N LEU A 238 -11.94 27.39 1.77
CA LEU A 238 -11.50 27.01 0.45
C LEU A 238 -10.54 28.02 -0.16
N SER A 239 -10.70 29.32 0.12
CA SER A 239 -9.77 30.37 -0.34
C SER A 239 -8.35 30.16 0.18
N GLN A 240 -8.18 29.65 1.40
CA GLN A 240 -6.86 29.33 1.98
C GLN A 240 -6.05 28.34 1.12
N LEU A 241 -6.69 27.43 0.37
CA LEU A 241 -5.99 26.52 -0.53
C LEU A 241 -5.33 27.24 -1.70
N PHE A 242 -5.98 28.29 -2.20
CA PHE A 242 -5.45 29.10 -3.29
C PHE A 242 -4.38 30.08 -2.76
N GLU A 243 -4.61 30.70 -1.61
CA GLU A 243 -3.66 31.61 -0.95
C GLU A 243 -2.34 30.93 -0.57
N SER A 244 -2.42 29.66 -0.16
CA SER A 244 -1.23 28.84 0.16
C SER A 244 -0.47 28.35 -1.06
N GLY A 245 -0.95 28.60 -2.29
CA GLY A 245 -0.33 28.09 -3.52
C GLY A 245 -0.35 26.56 -3.63
N SER A 246 -1.29 25.90 -2.99
CA SER A 246 -1.38 24.43 -3.00
C SER A 246 -1.61 23.89 -4.41
N VAL A 247 -0.84 22.90 -4.81
CA VAL A 247 -1.03 22.17 -6.09
C VAL A 247 -2.44 21.55 -6.20
N ALA A 248 -3.09 21.29 -5.08
CA ALA A 248 -4.45 20.75 -5.03
C ALA A 248 -5.56 21.82 -5.04
N ALA A 249 -5.21 23.13 -5.04
CA ALA A 249 -6.18 24.22 -5.07
C ALA A 249 -7.19 24.11 -6.23
N PRO A 250 -6.83 23.68 -7.46
CA PRO A 250 -7.79 23.48 -8.54
C PRO A 250 -8.95 22.56 -8.21
N LEU A 251 -8.73 21.54 -7.37
CA LEU A 251 -9.79 20.61 -6.93
C LEU A 251 -10.87 21.31 -6.09
N ALA A 252 -10.56 22.44 -5.49
CA ALA A 252 -11.50 23.26 -4.70
C ALA A 252 -12.26 24.30 -5.54
N ALA A 253 -11.88 24.53 -6.80
CA ALA A 253 -12.38 25.63 -7.62
C ALA A 253 -13.91 25.63 -7.75
N ALA A 254 -14.51 24.51 -8.12
CA ALA A 254 -15.95 24.38 -8.26
C ALA A 254 -16.72 24.57 -6.92
N SER A 255 -16.13 24.13 -5.80
CA SER A 255 -16.71 24.33 -4.48
C SER A 255 -16.58 25.78 -4.02
N LEU A 256 -15.47 26.43 -4.35
CA LEU A 256 -15.27 27.86 -4.07
C LEU A 256 -16.27 28.72 -4.84
N VAL A 257 -16.55 28.42 -6.11
CA VAL A 257 -17.57 29.11 -6.91
C VAL A 257 -18.93 29.06 -6.19
N ARG A 258 -19.37 27.86 -5.82
CA ARG A 258 -20.66 27.70 -5.11
C ARG A 258 -20.71 28.44 -3.78
N ALA A 259 -19.60 28.36 -3.01
CA ALA A 259 -19.49 29.06 -1.73
C ALA A 259 -19.51 30.58 -1.91
N ALA A 260 -18.78 31.12 -2.88
CA ALA A 260 -18.69 32.55 -3.17
C ALA A 260 -20.05 33.12 -3.67
N GLN A 261 -20.75 32.40 -4.51
CA GLN A 261 -22.11 32.80 -4.96
C GLN A 261 -23.09 32.83 -3.79
N ALA A 262 -23.12 31.77 -2.95
CA ALA A 262 -24.01 31.69 -1.79
C ALA A 262 -23.63 32.69 -0.68
N ALA A 263 -22.38 33.06 -0.54
CA ALA A 263 -21.87 34.04 0.43
C ALA A 263 -21.88 35.48 -0.09
N HIS A 264 -22.27 35.73 -1.36
CA HIS A 264 -22.18 37.04 -2.03
C HIS A 264 -20.74 37.60 -2.06
N GLN A 265 -19.73 36.73 -2.17
CA GLN A 265 -18.30 37.09 -2.24
C GLN A 265 -17.66 36.85 -3.59
N VAL A 266 -18.45 36.94 -4.67
CA VAL A 266 -18.02 36.71 -6.05
C VAL A 266 -16.78 37.52 -6.45
N PRO A 267 -16.68 38.85 -6.16
CA PRO A 267 -15.51 39.64 -6.60
C PRO A 267 -14.20 39.15 -5.97
N SER A 268 -14.21 38.80 -4.69
CA SER A 268 -13.03 38.33 -3.97
C SER A 268 -12.57 36.96 -4.50
N ALA A 269 -13.50 36.02 -4.67
CA ALA A 269 -13.19 34.70 -5.21
C ALA A 269 -12.68 34.77 -6.66
N LEU A 270 -13.27 35.62 -7.49
CA LEU A 270 -12.83 35.83 -8.87
C LEU A 270 -11.39 36.36 -8.93
N SER A 271 -11.08 37.39 -8.13
CA SER A 271 -9.71 37.93 -8.04
C SER A 271 -8.70 36.87 -7.64
N LEU A 272 -9.03 36.02 -6.65
CA LEU A 272 -8.18 34.94 -6.16
C LEU A 272 -7.94 33.87 -7.23
N LEU A 273 -9.01 33.45 -7.94
CA LEU A 273 -8.93 32.48 -9.02
C LEU A 273 -8.10 33.02 -10.20
N GLN A 274 -8.28 34.28 -10.57
CA GLN A 274 -7.49 34.94 -11.64
C GLN A 274 -6.01 35.04 -11.25
N GLN A 275 -5.70 35.38 -10.03
CA GLN A 275 -4.32 35.42 -9.53
C GLN A 275 -3.68 34.03 -9.58
N HIS A 276 -4.37 32.98 -9.12
CA HIS A 276 -3.88 31.60 -9.18
C HIS A 276 -3.69 31.15 -10.62
N TYR A 277 -4.65 31.43 -11.50
CA TYR A 277 -4.57 31.09 -12.92
C TYR A 277 -3.40 31.76 -13.64
N ALA A 278 -3.05 32.99 -13.29
CA ALA A 278 -1.89 33.68 -13.85
C ALA A 278 -0.57 32.97 -13.51
N GLN A 279 -0.48 32.34 -12.33
CA GLN A 279 0.70 31.62 -11.87
C GLN A 279 0.73 30.15 -12.36
N SER A 280 -0.42 29.49 -12.32
CA SER A 280 -0.59 28.08 -12.66
C SER A 280 -1.88 27.88 -13.48
N PRO A 281 -1.81 28.06 -14.81
CA PRO A 281 -2.96 27.91 -15.68
C PRO A 281 -3.47 26.46 -15.63
N CYS A 282 -4.77 26.26 -15.35
CA CYS A 282 -5.43 24.96 -15.46
C CYS A 282 -6.91 25.11 -15.81
N ILE A 283 -7.49 24.09 -16.40
CA ILE A 283 -8.87 24.13 -16.92
C ILE A 283 -9.91 24.26 -15.79
N ASP A 284 -9.69 23.61 -14.66
CA ASP A 284 -10.66 23.64 -13.53
C ASP A 284 -10.80 25.06 -12.96
N VAL A 285 -9.69 25.81 -12.88
CA VAL A 285 -9.71 27.21 -12.44
C VAL A 285 -10.29 28.12 -13.53
N MET A 286 -10.03 27.85 -14.81
CA MET A 286 -10.66 28.57 -15.90
C MET A 286 -12.18 28.36 -15.91
N ASP A 287 -12.65 27.12 -15.77
CA ASP A 287 -14.10 26.82 -15.65
C ASP A 287 -14.73 27.59 -14.48
N ALA A 288 -14.01 27.70 -13.35
CA ALA A 288 -14.46 28.45 -12.18
C ALA A 288 -14.54 29.96 -12.42
N ILE A 289 -13.54 30.54 -13.09
CA ILE A 289 -13.53 31.96 -13.50
C ILE A 289 -14.72 32.25 -14.41
N VAL A 290 -14.89 31.43 -15.44
CA VAL A 290 -16.00 31.56 -16.40
C VAL A 290 -17.37 31.45 -15.70
N ALA A 291 -17.51 30.52 -14.72
CA ALA A 291 -18.76 30.35 -13.97
C ALA A 291 -19.11 31.58 -13.12
N LEU A 292 -18.12 32.34 -12.64
CA LEU A 292 -18.35 33.58 -11.87
C LEU A 292 -18.59 34.81 -12.77
N GLU A 293 -18.00 34.83 -13.99
CA GLU A 293 -18.14 35.93 -14.95
C GLU A 293 -19.47 35.87 -15.75
N LYS A 294 -20.17 34.76 -15.78
CA LYS A 294 -21.41 34.52 -16.57
C LYS A 294 -22.63 35.40 -16.22
N THR A 295 -22.43 36.57 -15.63
CA THR A 295 -23.52 37.43 -15.15
C THR A 295 -24.08 38.45 -16.17
N ASP A 296 -23.45 38.62 -17.34
CA ASP A 296 -23.79 39.69 -18.32
C ASP A 296 -24.20 39.17 -19.70
N ALA A 297 -25.01 39.98 -20.42
CA ALA A 297 -25.55 39.63 -21.74
C ALA A 297 -24.50 39.38 -22.84
N ASN A 298 -23.24 39.79 -22.63
CA ASN A 298 -22.10 39.54 -23.54
C ASN A 298 -21.24 38.35 -23.11
N ALA A 299 -21.72 37.57 -22.16
CA ALA A 299 -20.95 36.50 -21.49
C ALA A 299 -20.43 35.42 -22.46
N GLU A 300 -21.19 35.06 -23.50
CA GLU A 300 -20.80 33.97 -24.41
C GLU A 300 -19.53 34.28 -25.21
N GLN A 301 -19.41 35.49 -25.71
CA GLN A 301 -18.22 35.89 -26.48
C GLN A 301 -16.99 36.02 -25.58
N GLN A 302 -17.17 36.55 -24.37
CA GLN A 302 -16.07 36.63 -23.37
C GLN A 302 -15.63 35.23 -22.93
N VAL A 303 -16.58 34.33 -22.70
CA VAL A 303 -16.29 32.92 -22.34
C VAL A 303 -15.47 32.22 -23.41
N ARG A 304 -15.85 32.39 -24.68
CA ARG A 304 -15.09 31.85 -25.82
C ARG A 304 -13.67 32.39 -25.85
N GLN A 305 -13.51 33.69 -25.68
CA GLN A 305 -12.19 34.32 -25.68
C GLN A 305 -11.30 33.78 -24.55
N ARG A 306 -11.86 33.54 -23.35
CA ARG A 306 -11.14 32.93 -22.22
C ARG A 306 -10.62 31.53 -22.54
N TYR A 307 -11.46 30.68 -23.18
CA TYR A 307 -11.01 29.33 -23.53
C TYR A 307 -10.00 29.34 -24.70
N ILE A 308 -10.06 30.27 -25.65
CA ILE A 308 -9.03 30.42 -26.66
C ILE A 308 -7.69 30.81 -26.02
N GLU A 309 -7.69 31.78 -25.12
CA GLU A 309 -6.50 32.20 -24.39
C GLU A 309 -5.92 31.05 -23.54
N HIS A 310 -6.78 30.22 -22.94
CA HIS A 310 -6.34 29.05 -22.24
C HIS A 310 -5.72 27.99 -23.17
N LEU A 311 -6.34 27.72 -24.31
CA LEU A 311 -5.83 26.75 -25.30
C LEU A 311 -4.45 27.20 -25.89
N GLN A 312 -4.20 28.51 -25.99
CA GLN A 312 -2.90 28.99 -26.38
C GLN A 312 -1.81 28.76 -25.33
N LYS A 313 -2.17 28.77 -24.05
CA LYS A 313 -1.26 28.53 -22.92
C LYS A 313 -1.08 27.05 -22.62
N GLN A 314 -2.18 26.30 -22.59
CA GLN A 314 -2.24 24.87 -22.29
C GLN A 314 -3.22 24.13 -23.22
N PRO A 315 -2.75 23.65 -24.36
CA PRO A 315 -3.56 22.85 -25.26
C PRO A 315 -4.04 21.58 -24.58
N SER A 316 -5.37 21.34 -24.56
CA SER A 316 -5.96 20.11 -24.05
C SER A 316 -7.29 19.82 -24.73
N LEU A 317 -7.63 18.52 -24.88
CA LEU A 317 -8.90 18.10 -25.45
C LEU A 317 -10.09 18.61 -24.61
N LEU A 318 -9.95 18.68 -23.29
CA LEU A 318 -10.99 19.18 -22.41
C LEU A 318 -11.25 20.67 -22.63
N ALA A 319 -10.22 21.48 -22.73
CA ALA A 319 -10.35 22.92 -23.03
C ALA A 319 -10.95 23.14 -24.43
N ALA A 320 -10.54 22.37 -25.43
CA ALA A 320 -11.11 22.40 -26.78
C ALA A 320 -12.60 22.01 -26.75
N SER A 321 -13.01 21.00 -26.01
CA SER A 321 -14.40 20.60 -25.88
C SER A 321 -15.28 21.65 -25.19
N ARG A 322 -14.76 22.32 -24.15
CA ARG A 322 -15.43 23.45 -23.47
C ARG A 322 -15.68 24.62 -24.40
N TRP A 323 -14.66 24.94 -25.20
CA TRP A 323 -14.76 26.01 -26.21
C TRP A 323 -15.77 25.65 -27.29
N LEU A 324 -15.75 24.42 -27.85
CA LEU A 324 -16.71 23.95 -28.86
C LEU A 324 -18.16 23.93 -28.35
N ALA A 325 -18.39 23.62 -27.10
CA ALA A 325 -19.73 23.59 -26.49
C ALA A 325 -20.41 24.97 -26.49
N GLY A 326 -19.64 26.06 -26.62
CA GLY A 326 -20.15 27.44 -26.78
C GLY A 326 -19.98 28.01 -28.20
N ALA A 327 -19.54 27.21 -29.16
CA ALA A 327 -19.20 27.72 -30.52
C ALA A 327 -20.35 27.52 -31.51
N ASP A 328 -20.69 28.57 -32.23
CA ASP A 328 -21.42 28.47 -33.49
C ASP A 328 -20.44 27.92 -34.55
N LEU A 329 -20.66 26.71 -35.06
CA LEU A 329 -19.74 25.96 -35.92
C LEU A 329 -19.47 26.60 -37.32
N GLY A 330 -19.97 27.82 -37.56
CA GLY A 330 -19.87 28.54 -38.84
C GLY A 330 -18.67 29.48 -39.01
N ALA A 331 -17.86 29.74 -37.97
CA ALA A 331 -16.77 30.70 -38.07
C ALA A 331 -15.44 30.00 -38.38
N ASP A 332 -14.78 30.41 -39.45
CA ASP A 332 -13.49 29.84 -39.95
C ASP A 332 -12.32 29.94 -38.96
N ASP A 333 -12.41 30.82 -37.95
CA ASP A 333 -11.36 31.11 -36.97
C ASP A 333 -11.26 30.05 -35.86
N THR A 334 -12.12 29.06 -35.89
CA THR A 334 -12.32 28.08 -34.82
C THR A 334 -11.47 26.83 -34.99
N ARG A 335 -10.95 26.52 -36.17
CA ARG A 335 -10.28 25.26 -36.48
C ARG A 335 -8.84 25.17 -35.94
N ALA A 336 -8.09 26.27 -36.06
CA ALA A 336 -6.65 26.27 -35.73
C ALA A 336 -6.33 25.94 -34.24
N PRO A 337 -7.01 26.52 -33.21
CA PRO A 337 -6.76 26.17 -31.81
C PRO A 337 -7.13 24.73 -31.45
N VAL A 338 -8.23 24.21 -32.05
CA VAL A 338 -8.68 22.83 -31.83
C VAL A 338 -7.74 21.83 -32.50
N GLN A 339 -7.31 22.12 -33.72
CA GLN A 339 -6.37 21.26 -34.44
C GLN A 339 -5.03 21.19 -33.71
N LYS A 340 -4.52 22.30 -33.19
CA LYS A 340 -3.30 22.34 -32.39
C LYS A 340 -3.46 21.55 -31.06
N ALA A 341 -4.62 21.61 -30.40
CA ALA A 341 -4.90 20.85 -29.22
C ALA A 341 -5.00 19.31 -29.48
N LEU A 342 -5.53 18.93 -30.66
CA LEU A 342 -5.60 17.55 -31.13
C LEU A 342 -4.23 16.98 -31.53
N GLU A 343 -3.34 17.80 -32.07
CA GLU A 343 -1.97 17.39 -32.46
C GLU A 343 -1.03 17.23 -31.25
N GLN A 344 -1.36 17.84 -30.11
CA GLN A 344 -0.55 17.82 -28.87
C GLN A 344 -1.09 16.89 -27.79
N ALA A 345 -2.26 16.28 -27.98
CA ALA A 345 -2.92 15.32 -27.06
C ALA A 345 -2.62 13.88 -27.44
#